data_9ed258683c4c51360773978505c5edad
#
_entry.id   9ed258683c4c51360773978505c5edad
#
_cell.length_a   1.000
_cell.length_b   1.000
_cell.length_c   1.000
_cell.angle_alpha   90.00
_cell.angle_beta   90.00
_cell.angle_gamma   90.00
#
_symmetry.space_group_name_H-M   'P 1'
#
loop_
_entity.id
_entity.type
_entity.pdbx_description
1 polymer ?
#
loop_
_entity_poly.entity_id
_entity_poly.type
_entity_poly.pdbx_seq_one_letter_code
_entity_poly.pdbx_strand_id
1 'polypeptide(L)'
;MRLEKDTLGEKYLTDETVYGINTQRAVENFPLSHKKVNLHLIHAMLLVKKAAAKTYENLVEDIEKEKYQAIVAACDELLLKTEEDKSFSQQAEHNRDNQNQAEDNRRGIDALFVTQALQGGAGTSTNMNVNEGIANIA
;
A
#
# COMPACT_ATOMS: atom_id res chain seq x y z
N MET A 1 -0.76 6.68 19.29
CA MET A 1 -0.54 7.70 18.20
C MET A 1 0.95 7.88 18.00
N ARG A 2 1.44 7.72 16.78
CA ARG A 2 2.83 8.02 16.44
C ARG A 2 2.93 9.39 15.78
N LEU A 3 4.01 10.10 16.09
CA LEU A 3 4.36 11.37 15.49
C LEU A 3 5.26 11.12 14.28
N GLU A 4 4.86 11.62 13.13
CA GLU A 4 5.68 11.62 11.92
C GLU A 4 6.00 13.06 11.49
N LYS A 5 7.14 13.22 10.81
CA LYS A 5 7.65 14.52 10.38
C LYS A 5 8.13 14.45 8.93
N ASP A 6 7.77 15.45 8.17
CA ASP A 6 8.27 15.71 6.82
C ASP A 6 8.74 17.17 6.67
N THR A 7 9.02 17.59 5.45
CA THR A 7 9.43 18.97 5.16
C THR A 7 8.36 20.04 5.42
N LEU A 8 7.10 19.64 5.50
CA LEU A 8 5.95 20.51 5.75
C LEU A 8 5.58 20.59 7.24
N GLY A 9 6.24 19.80 8.10
CA GLY A 9 6.01 19.79 9.54
C GLY A 9 5.57 18.42 10.07
N GLU A 10 4.97 18.42 11.23
CA GLU A 10 4.63 17.22 12.00
C GLU A 10 3.15 16.88 11.87
N LYS A 11 2.83 15.59 11.94
CA LYS A 11 1.47 15.03 12.03
C LYS A 11 1.42 13.84 12.97
N TYR A 12 0.30 13.71 13.69
CA TYR A 12 0.00 12.51 14.45
C TYR A 12 -0.84 11.56 13.61
N LEU A 13 -0.37 10.33 13.51
CA LEU A 13 -1.10 9.21 12.92
C LEU A 13 -1.51 8.23 14.02
N THR A 14 -2.59 7.45 13.80
CA THR A 14 -2.93 6.37 14.72
C THR A 14 -1.90 5.24 14.59
N ASP A 15 -1.66 4.50 15.66
CA ASP A 15 -0.67 3.41 15.66
C ASP A 15 -1.10 2.26 14.71
N GLU A 16 -2.39 2.15 14.43
CA GLU A 16 -2.98 1.17 13.53
C GLU A 16 -2.80 1.51 12.04
N THR A 17 -2.42 2.77 11.74
CA THR A 17 -2.26 3.25 10.36
C THR A 17 -0.98 2.68 9.76
N VAL A 18 -1.09 1.92 8.68
CA VAL A 18 0.05 1.29 7.99
C VAL A 18 0.74 2.27 7.03
N TYR A 19 0.04 3.27 6.50
CA TYR A 19 0.64 4.32 5.68
C TYR A 19 1.26 5.43 6.54
N GLY A 20 2.05 6.32 5.92
CA GLY A 20 2.76 7.41 6.59
C GLY A 20 2.21 8.80 6.29
N ILE A 21 2.98 9.80 6.71
CA ILE A 21 2.61 11.23 6.66
C ILE A 21 2.36 11.73 5.23
N ASN A 22 3.11 11.26 4.23
CA ASN A 22 2.91 11.72 2.84
C ASN A 22 1.56 11.25 2.30
N THR A 23 1.18 10.01 2.59
CA THR A 23 -0.14 9.47 2.22
C THR A 23 -1.25 10.21 2.94
N GLN A 24 -1.10 10.47 4.24
CA GLN A 24 -2.09 11.23 5.01
C GLN A 24 -2.32 12.62 4.38
N ARG A 25 -1.24 13.34 4.03
CA ARG A 25 -1.36 14.63 3.35
C ARG A 25 -2.02 14.52 1.97
N ALA A 26 -1.72 13.46 1.22
CA ALA A 26 -2.32 13.25 -0.08
C ALA A 26 -3.84 13.03 0.02
N VAL A 27 -4.29 12.26 1.00
CA VAL A 27 -5.73 12.04 1.26
C VAL A 27 -6.43 13.37 1.61
N GLU A 28 -5.80 14.20 2.43
CA GLU A 28 -6.34 15.50 2.82
C GLU A 28 -6.36 16.52 1.65
N ASN A 29 -5.32 16.49 0.81
CA ASN A 29 -5.19 17.44 -0.30
C ASN A 29 -6.07 17.11 -1.51
N PHE A 30 -6.43 15.84 -1.69
CA PHE A 30 -7.18 15.38 -2.86
C PHE A 30 -8.48 14.65 -2.51
N PRO A 31 -9.40 15.26 -1.77
CA PRO A 31 -10.71 14.66 -1.48
C PRO A 31 -11.67 14.83 -2.69
N LEU A 32 -11.21 14.43 -3.88
CA LEU A 32 -11.88 14.75 -5.14
C LEU A 32 -12.87 13.66 -5.59
N SER A 33 -12.68 12.44 -5.15
CA SER A 33 -13.59 11.34 -5.49
C SER A 33 -13.56 10.27 -4.39
N HIS A 34 -14.59 9.39 -4.42
CA HIS A 34 -14.60 8.22 -3.53
C HIS A 34 -14.02 6.97 -4.22
N LYS A 35 -13.52 7.11 -5.46
CA LYS A 35 -12.91 6.00 -6.19
C LYS A 35 -11.48 5.78 -5.71
N LYS A 36 -11.19 4.58 -5.25
CA LYS A 36 -9.84 4.14 -4.91
C LYS A 36 -9.01 3.88 -6.17
N VAL A 37 -7.70 3.89 -6.01
CA VAL A 37 -6.77 3.45 -7.06
C VAL A 37 -7.06 2.00 -7.43
N ASN A 38 -6.93 1.67 -8.71
CA ASN A 38 -7.16 0.32 -9.19
C ASN A 38 -6.17 -0.65 -8.55
N LEU A 39 -6.68 -1.72 -7.94
CA LEU A 39 -5.89 -2.69 -7.21
C LEU A 39 -4.86 -3.43 -8.08
N HIS A 40 -5.14 -3.60 -9.38
CA HIS A 40 -4.15 -4.17 -10.31
C HIS A 40 -2.93 -3.26 -10.49
N LEU A 41 -3.12 -1.92 -10.45
CA LEU A 41 -2.02 -0.98 -10.47
C LEU A 41 -1.17 -1.09 -9.20
N ILE A 42 -1.81 -1.14 -8.03
CA ILE A 42 -1.12 -1.34 -6.74
C ILE A 42 -0.31 -2.65 -6.78
N HIS A 43 -0.93 -3.74 -7.21
CA HIS A 43 -0.26 -5.04 -7.34
C HIS A 43 0.96 -4.98 -8.27
N ALA A 44 0.83 -4.34 -9.44
CA ALA A 44 1.94 -4.16 -10.37
C ALA A 44 3.08 -3.31 -9.75
N MET A 45 2.74 -2.25 -9.00
CA MET A 45 3.72 -1.43 -8.29
C MET A 45 4.46 -2.23 -7.22
N LEU A 46 3.77 -3.08 -6.45
CA LEU A 46 4.39 -3.97 -5.46
C LEU A 46 5.37 -4.94 -6.12
N LEU A 47 5.02 -5.53 -7.28
CA LEU A 47 5.93 -6.40 -8.04
C LEU A 47 7.20 -5.67 -8.49
N VAL A 48 7.06 -4.45 -9.00
CA VAL A 48 8.21 -3.62 -9.43
C VAL A 48 9.10 -3.30 -8.24
N LYS A 49 8.54 -2.91 -7.09
CA LYS A 49 9.32 -2.58 -5.88
C LYS A 49 10.02 -3.81 -5.30
N LYS A 50 9.35 -4.97 -5.30
CA LYS A 50 9.95 -6.25 -4.91
C LYS A 50 11.13 -6.61 -5.83
N ALA A 51 10.96 -6.46 -7.15
CA ALA A 51 12.04 -6.73 -8.11
C ALA A 51 13.23 -5.79 -7.89
N ALA A 52 12.99 -4.50 -7.65
CA ALA A 52 14.03 -3.53 -7.33
C ALA A 52 14.76 -3.91 -6.03
N ALA A 53 14.03 -4.23 -4.96
CA ALA A 53 14.63 -4.62 -3.68
C ALA A 53 15.51 -5.88 -3.83
N LYS A 54 15.05 -6.90 -4.57
CA LYS A 54 15.86 -8.10 -4.88
C LYS A 54 17.11 -7.78 -5.68
N THR A 55 17.03 -6.82 -6.59
CA THR A 55 18.20 -6.39 -7.37
C THR A 55 19.23 -5.73 -6.46
N TYR A 56 18.79 -4.82 -5.58
CA TYR A 56 19.68 -4.15 -4.65
C TYR A 56 20.27 -5.11 -3.60
N GLU A 57 19.51 -6.09 -3.11
CA GLU A 57 19.99 -7.14 -2.20
C GLU A 57 21.23 -7.86 -2.77
N ASN A 58 21.28 -8.06 -4.10
CA ASN A 58 22.41 -8.69 -4.76
C ASN A 58 23.61 -7.76 -5.02
N LEU A 59 23.41 -6.44 -4.91
CA LEU A 59 24.42 -5.43 -5.24
C LEU A 59 25.07 -4.81 -4.00
N VAL A 60 24.45 -4.95 -2.82
CA VAL A 60 24.92 -4.33 -1.58
C VAL A 60 25.74 -5.30 -0.73
N GLU A 61 26.53 -4.75 0.18
CA GLU A 61 27.27 -5.53 1.18
C GLU A 61 26.32 -6.19 2.19
N ASP A 62 26.82 -7.23 2.88
CA ASP A 62 25.99 -8.07 3.76
C ASP A 62 25.23 -7.30 4.85
N ILE A 63 25.79 -6.21 5.33
CA ILE A 63 25.20 -5.38 6.41
C ILE A 63 23.87 -4.72 6.00
N GLU A 64 23.64 -4.50 4.71
CA GLU A 64 22.39 -3.90 4.20
C GLU A 64 21.40 -4.93 3.67
N LYS A 65 21.80 -6.19 3.52
CA LYS A 65 20.93 -7.25 2.97
C LYS A 65 19.67 -7.48 3.77
N GLU A 66 19.75 -7.48 5.10
CA GLU A 66 18.59 -7.67 5.98
C GLU A 66 17.49 -6.65 5.71
N LYS A 67 17.86 -5.40 5.45
CA LYS A 67 16.91 -4.34 5.07
C LYS A 67 16.16 -4.66 3.78
N TYR A 68 16.88 -5.12 2.74
CA TYR A 68 16.24 -5.46 1.47
C TYR A 68 15.41 -6.73 1.56
N GLN A 69 15.82 -7.69 2.38
CA GLN A 69 15.03 -8.90 2.68
C GLN A 69 13.73 -8.55 3.39
N ALA A 70 13.76 -7.64 4.37
CA ALA A 70 12.55 -7.14 5.03
C ALA A 70 11.60 -6.46 4.03
N ILE A 71 12.12 -5.61 3.13
CA ILE A 71 11.33 -4.99 2.07
C ILE A 71 10.70 -6.03 1.13
N VAL A 72 11.44 -7.07 0.76
CA VAL A 72 10.92 -8.17 -0.06
C VAL A 72 9.80 -8.91 0.66
N ALA A 73 9.99 -9.24 1.93
CA ALA A 73 8.99 -9.92 2.75
C ALA A 73 7.71 -9.08 2.90
N ALA A 74 7.85 -7.77 3.15
CA ALA A 74 6.70 -6.85 3.20
C ALA A 74 5.96 -6.76 1.85
N CYS A 75 6.69 -6.74 0.74
CA CYS A 75 6.06 -6.80 -0.58
C CYS A 75 5.30 -8.11 -0.79
N ASP A 76 5.82 -9.24 -0.35
CA ASP A 76 5.16 -10.55 -0.46
C ASP A 76 3.87 -10.60 0.36
N GLU A 77 3.89 -10.09 1.59
CA GLU A 77 2.69 -9.99 2.41
C GLU A 77 1.60 -9.15 1.72
N LEU A 78 1.97 -7.97 1.20
CA LEU A 78 1.03 -7.09 0.51
C LEU A 78 0.50 -7.69 -0.80
N LEU A 79 1.34 -8.40 -1.55
CA LEU A 79 0.94 -9.10 -2.77
C LEU A 79 -0.10 -10.17 -2.48
N LEU A 80 0.09 -10.99 -1.44
CA LEU A 80 -0.90 -11.99 -1.01
C LEU A 80 -2.25 -11.34 -0.69
N LYS A 81 -2.26 -10.27 0.10
CA LYS A 81 -3.50 -9.53 0.43
C LYS A 81 -4.21 -9.00 -0.84
N THR A 82 -3.45 -8.50 -1.82
CA THR A 82 -4.05 -8.01 -3.08
C THR A 82 -4.57 -9.14 -3.98
N GLU A 83 -4.01 -10.34 -3.91
CA GLU A 83 -4.48 -11.51 -4.64
C GLU A 83 -5.75 -12.11 -4.02
N GLU A 84 -5.81 -12.18 -2.70
CA GLU A 84 -6.99 -12.62 -1.98
C GLU A 84 -8.20 -11.74 -2.32
N ASP A 85 -8.07 -10.42 -2.31
CA ASP A 85 -9.16 -9.51 -2.69
C ASP A 85 -9.62 -9.71 -4.14
N LYS A 86 -8.69 -9.95 -5.07
CA LYS A 86 -9.03 -10.25 -6.47
C LYS A 86 -9.83 -11.54 -6.61
N SER A 87 -9.43 -12.60 -5.90
CA SER A 87 -10.10 -13.89 -5.94
C SER A 87 -11.51 -13.82 -5.37
N PHE A 88 -11.70 -13.10 -4.27
CA PHE A 88 -13.00 -12.86 -3.65
C PHE A 88 -13.91 -11.98 -4.51
N SER A 89 -13.36 -10.95 -5.15
CA SER A 89 -14.13 -10.08 -6.04
C SER A 89 -14.69 -10.82 -7.26
N GLN A 90 -13.92 -11.75 -7.83
CA GLN A 90 -14.38 -12.61 -8.94
C GLN A 90 -15.42 -13.66 -8.50
N GLN A 91 -15.31 -14.18 -7.28
CA GLN A 91 -16.27 -15.15 -6.74
C GLN A 91 -17.56 -14.49 -6.26
N ALA A 92 -17.49 -13.24 -5.78
CA ALA A 92 -18.65 -12.48 -5.33
C ALA A 92 -19.61 -12.13 -6.48
N GLU A 93 -19.12 -12.00 -7.71
CA GLU A 93 -19.98 -11.84 -8.90
C GLU A 93 -20.84 -13.09 -9.18
N HIS A 94 -20.45 -14.26 -8.65
CA HIS A 94 -21.14 -15.53 -8.87
C HIS A 94 -21.97 -16.04 -7.68
N ASN A 95 -21.78 -15.51 -6.46
CA ASN A 95 -22.42 -16.08 -5.27
C ASN A 95 -22.73 -15.01 -4.22
N ARG A 96 -24.02 -14.80 -3.91
CA ARG A 96 -24.48 -13.79 -2.93
C ARG A 96 -23.97 -14.00 -1.51
N ASP A 97 -23.66 -15.23 -1.13
CA ASP A 97 -23.19 -15.57 0.22
C ASP A 97 -21.72 -15.15 0.47
N ASN A 98 -20.95 -14.92 -0.59
CA ASN A 98 -19.55 -14.48 -0.50
C ASN A 98 -19.39 -12.93 -0.48
N GLN A 99 -20.49 -12.17 -0.62
CA GLN A 99 -20.42 -10.71 -0.69
C GLN A 99 -19.89 -10.09 0.62
N ASN A 100 -20.30 -10.59 1.77
CA ASN A 100 -19.89 -10.08 3.08
C ASN A 100 -18.38 -10.29 3.33
N GLN A 101 -17.83 -11.41 2.89
CA GLN A 101 -16.41 -11.73 3.07
C GLN A 101 -15.52 -10.96 2.09
N ALA A 102 -16.02 -10.72 0.87
CA ALA A 102 -15.38 -9.86 -0.12
C ALA A 102 -15.35 -8.39 0.35
N GLU A 103 -16.41 -7.90 1.01
CA GLU A 103 -16.46 -6.56 1.57
C GLU A 103 -15.49 -6.39 2.74
N ASP A 104 -15.32 -7.39 3.59
CA ASP A 104 -14.43 -7.34 4.76
C ASP A 104 -12.94 -7.36 4.33
N ASN A 105 -12.57 -8.18 3.36
CA ASN A 105 -11.23 -8.19 2.77
C ASN A 105 -10.92 -6.90 2.03
N ARG A 106 -11.88 -6.35 1.28
CA ARG A 106 -11.74 -5.06 0.60
C ARG A 106 -11.54 -3.92 1.59
N ARG A 107 -12.22 -3.92 2.74
CA ARG A 107 -11.99 -2.94 3.82
C ARG A 107 -10.56 -3.00 4.33
N GLY A 108 -9.98 -4.18 4.48
CA GLY A 108 -8.59 -4.36 4.91
C GLY A 108 -7.59 -3.73 3.93
N ILE A 109 -7.75 -3.96 2.63
CA ILE A 109 -6.91 -3.38 1.57
C ILE A 109 -7.14 -1.88 1.40
N ASP A 110 -8.40 -1.44 1.47
CA ASP A 110 -8.76 -0.02 1.40
C ASP A 110 -8.22 0.78 2.59
N ALA A 111 -7.96 0.14 3.73
CA ALA A 111 -7.28 0.75 4.87
C ALA A 111 -5.76 0.89 4.67
N LEU A 112 -5.16 0.05 3.81
CA LEU A 112 -3.74 0.11 3.46
C LEU A 112 -3.48 1.12 2.33
N PHE A 113 -4.31 1.06 1.26
CA PHE A 113 -4.16 1.89 0.06
C PHE A 113 -5.29 2.92 -0.04
N VAL A 114 -5.15 3.97 0.77
CA VAL A 114 -6.21 4.97 1.00
C VAL A 114 -6.28 6.06 -0.05
N THR A 115 -5.26 6.22 -0.90
CA THR A 115 -5.23 7.26 -1.93
C THR A 115 -6.34 7.10 -2.96
N GLN A 116 -6.86 8.23 -3.43
CA GLN A 116 -7.94 8.26 -4.41
C GLN A 116 -7.39 8.16 -5.83
N ALA A 117 -8.22 7.66 -6.75
CA ALA A 117 -7.86 7.55 -8.17
C ALA A 117 -7.65 8.91 -8.82
N LEU A 118 -8.41 9.92 -8.40
CA LEU A 118 -8.22 11.31 -8.83
C LEU A 118 -7.30 12.02 -7.84
N GLN A 119 -6.09 12.29 -8.27
CA GLN A 119 -5.04 12.94 -7.48
C GLN A 119 -4.13 13.75 -8.37
N GLY A 120 -3.44 14.75 -7.82
CA GLY A 120 -2.39 15.49 -8.51
C GLY A 120 -1.06 14.73 -8.54
N GLY A 121 -0.07 15.27 -9.28
CA GLY A 121 1.32 14.79 -9.23
C GLY A 121 1.61 13.50 -9.99
N ALA A 122 0.91 13.23 -11.08
CA ALA A 122 1.19 12.09 -11.97
C ALA A 122 1.30 10.72 -11.25
N GLY A 123 0.49 10.49 -10.22
CA GLY A 123 0.47 9.24 -9.45
C GLY A 123 1.47 9.18 -8.30
N THR A 124 2.15 10.27 -7.98
CA THR A 124 3.11 10.33 -6.87
C THR A 124 2.49 9.93 -5.54
N SER A 125 1.27 10.37 -5.24
CA SER A 125 0.57 10.02 -3.99
C SER A 125 0.34 8.52 -3.86
N THR A 126 -0.04 7.85 -4.95
CA THR A 126 -0.17 6.38 -4.97
C THR A 126 1.18 5.69 -4.74
N ASN A 127 2.23 6.18 -5.40
CA ASN A 127 3.58 5.64 -5.22
C ASN A 127 4.06 5.80 -3.77
N MET A 128 3.81 6.93 -3.14
CA MET A 128 4.16 7.17 -1.73
C MET A 128 3.35 6.28 -0.80
N ASN A 129 2.06 6.09 -1.05
CA ASN A 129 1.24 5.17 -0.25
C ASN A 129 1.78 3.73 -0.29
N VAL A 130 2.19 3.25 -1.46
CA VAL A 130 2.81 1.91 -1.58
C VAL A 130 4.15 1.87 -0.87
N ASN A 131 5.00 2.90 -1.02
CA ASN A 131 6.29 2.97 -0.33
C ASN A 131 6.15 2.97 1.19
N GLU A 132 5.28 3.81 1.71
CA GLU A 132 5.05 3.94 3.15
C GLU A 132 4.42 2.67 3.73
N GLY A 133 3.49 2.04 3.01
CA GLY A 133 2.93 0.75 3.38
C GLY A 133 3.99 -0.35 3.47
N ILE A 134 4.89 -0.44 2.49
CA ILE A 134 6.02 -1.38 2.52
C ILE A 134 6.94 -1.06 3.70
N ALA A 135 7.32 0.21 3.89
CA ALA A 135 8.29 0.60 4.92
C ALA A 135 7.78 0.39 6.35
N ASN A 136 6.47 0.48 6.57
CA ASN A 136 5.87 0.29 7.90
C ASN A 136 5.59 -1.19 8.22
N ILE A 137 5.65 -2.09 7.22
CA ILE A 137 5.53 -3.55 7.40
C ILE A 137 6.92 -4.20 7.50
N ALA A 138 7.92 -3.67 6.77
CA ALA A 138 9.30 -4.17 6.76
C ALA A 138 10.02 -3.93 8.10
#